data_eda32e8b075b1ce88876b013246d708e
#
_entry.id   eda32e8b075b1ce88876b013246d708e
#
_cell.length_a   1.000
_cell.length_b   1.000
_cell.length_c   1.000
_cell.angle_alpha   90.00
_cell.angle_beta   90.00
_cell.angle_gamma   90.00
#
_symmetry.space_group_name_H-M   'P 1'
#
loop_
_entity.id
_entity.type
_entity.pdbx_description
1 polymer ?
#
loop_
_entity_poly.entity_id
_entity_poly.type
_entity_poly.pdbx_seq_one_letter_code
_entity_poly.pdbx_strand_id
1 'polypeptide(L)'
;MIVAALVPATSSAIPLLQLYIEGATYQASSQTWITTSNSFRLWVIANVSGPGGTGGVGINDVRLAAAFLTSESGTISLTATTTGLVTDPSTPSAPSVMVGLGADGTQPLMSDGGLLPTHGIYGAGTSFTQYSIGNMLSTDSPIADFGGPIYPGSFTANRAQINAYDVVVTGYTQVHFDAFNHVVGETHSKFAPFSHDAGGTPTPEPGTVLLLGSGIFAAASAGFRRRKSR
;
A
#
# COMPACT_ATOMS: atom_id res chain seq x y z
N MET A 1 46.09 4.24 -19.86
CA MET A 1 44.88 3.93 -20.64
C MET A 1 43.91 3.27 -19.68
N ILE A 2 42.88 4.00 -19.22
CA ILE A 2 41.89 3.49 -18.28
C ILE A 2 40.73 2.98 -19.10
N VAL A 3 40.51 1.67 -19.10
CA VAL A 3 39.34 1.04 -19.71
C VAL A 3 38.20 1.14 -18.70
N ALA A 4 37.27 2.07 -18.91
CA ALA A 4 36.05 2.12 -18.16
C ALA A 4 35.17 0.94 -18.59
N ALA A 5 34.95 -0.02 -17.69
CA ALA A 5 33.98 -1.08 -17.89
C ALA A 5 32.56 -0.46 -17.87
N LEU A 6 31.91 -0.44 -19.04
CA LEU A 6 30.48 -0.17 -19.10
C LEU A 6 29.75 -1.33 -18.42
N VAL A 7 29.23 -1.09 -17.23
CA VAL A 7 28.25 -2.00 -16.61
C VAL A 7 26.93 -1.80 -17.37
N PRO A 8 26.39 -2.82 -18.03
CA PRO A 8 25.11 -2.69 -18.69
C PRO A 8 24.04 -2.39 -17.64
N ALA A 9 23.33 -1.29 -17.80
CA ALA A 9 22.13 -1.04 -17.00
C ALA A 9 21.11 -2.14 -17.36
N THR A 10 20.80 -3.01 -16.43
CA THR A 10 19.71 -3.97 -16.56
C THR A 10 18.42 -3.18 -16.58
N SER A 11 17.82 -3.01 -17.76
CA SER A 11 16.45 -2.52 -17.87
C SER A 11 15.54 -3.58 -17.26
N SER A 12 15.11 -3.38 -16.04
CA SER A 12 14.04 -4.18 -15.45
C SER A 12 12.73 -3.87 -16.17
N ALA A 13 11.96 -4.90 -16.53
CA ALA A 13 10.63 -4.69 -17.06
C ALA A 13 9.74 -4.10 -15.95
N ILE A 14 9.01 -3.03 -16.27
CA ILE A 14 8.08 -2.40 -15.31
C ILE A 14 6.96 -3.39 -15.02
N PRO A 15 6.68 -3.73 -13.74
CA PRO A 15 5.64 -4.69 -13.38
C PRO A 15 4.25 -4.27 -13.83
N LEU A 16 3.36 -5.27 -14.01
CA LEU A 16 1.97 -5.02 -14.42
C LEU A 16 1.14 -4.35 -13.32
N LEU A 17 1.34 -4.76 -12.07
CA LEU A 17 0.75 -4.12 -10.89
C LEU A 17 1.86 -3.69 -9.96
N GLN A 18 1.67 -2.56 -9.31
CA GLN A 18 2.60 -2.01 -8.34
C GLN A 18 1.81 -1.30 -7.23
N LEU A 19 2.36 -1.33 -6.01
CA LEU A 19 1.93 -0.49 -4.91
C LEU A 19 3.04 0.48 -4.54
N TYR A 20 2.64 1.67 -4.14
CA TYR A 20 3.57 2.67 -3.63
C TYR A 20 2.89 3.51 -2.55
N ILE A 21 3.59 3.77 -1.47
CA ILE A 21 3.16 4.75 -0.45
C ILE A 21 3.92 6.05 -0.68
N GLU A 22 3.18 7.12 -0.91
CA GLU A 22 3.77 8.45 -1.15
C GLU A 22 4.63 8.90 0.04
N GLY A 23 5.91 9.19 -0.25
CA GLY A 23 6.86 9.61 0.78
C GLY A 23 7.37 8.51 1.71
N ALA A 24 7.04 7.24 1.45
CA ALA A 24 7.54 6.11 2.23
C ALA A 24 9.03 5.82 1.99
N THR A 25 9.58 4.95 2.82
CA THR A 25 10.95 4.44 2.69
C THR A 25 10.92 3.02 2.16
N TYR A 26 11.75 2.74 1.16
CA TYR A 26 11.93 1.37 0.68
C TYR A 26 12.80 0.57 1.64
N GLN A 27 12.28 -0.54 2.13
CA GLN A 27 13.00 -1.47 3.00
C GLN A 27 13.53 -2.64 2.18
N ALA A 28 14.83 -2.64 1.88
CA ALA A 28 15.46 -3.65 1.03
C ALA A 28 15.39 -5.08 1.59
N SER A 29 15.33 -5.26 2.92
CA SER A 29 15.25 -6.58 3.56
C SER A 29 13.91 -7.28 3.34
N SER A 30 12.81 -6.53 3.25
CA SER A 30 11.46 -7.02 2.95
C SER A 30 11.01 -6.72 1.52
N GLN A 31 11.82 -5.95 0.78
CA GLN A 31 11.50 -5.49 -0.57
C GLN A 31 10.16 -4.73 -0.66
N THR A 32 9.83 -3.95 0.36
CA THR A 32 8.52 -3.33 0.55
C THR A 32 8.67 -1.83 0.83
N TRP A 33 7.75 -1.02 0.32
CA TRP A 33 7.61 0.38 0.71
C TRP A 33 6.93 0.48 2.07
N ILE A 34 7.61 1.06 3.07
CA ILE A 34 7.14 1.11 4.44
C ILE A 34 7.02 2.54 4.94
N THR A 35 5.90 2.80 5.60
CA THR A 35 5.69 4.00 6.41
C THR A 35 5.42 3.65 7.87
N THR A 36 5.83 4.52 8.78
CA THR A 36 5.47 4.45 10.20
C THR A 36 4.28 5.33 10.55
N SER A 37 3.74 6.06 9.57
CA SER A 37 2.52 6.86 9.75
C SER A 37 1.29 5.96 9.74
N ASN A 38 0.32 6.27 10.58
CA ASN A 38 -1.01 5.65 10.57
C ASN A 38 -1.97 6.31 9.55
N SER A 39 -1.51 7.37 8.88
CA SER A 39 -2.23 8.03 7.79
C SER A 39 -1.24 8.29 6.65
N PHE A 40 -1.56 7.77 5.47
CA PHE A 40 -0.67 7.86 4.30
C PHE A 40 -1.47 7.75 3.00
N ARG A 41 -0.84 8.11 1.88
CA ARG A 41 -1.42 7.94 0.55
C ARG A 41 -0.84 6.71 -0.12
N LEU A 42 -1.72 5.76 -0.46
CA LEU A 42 -1.41 4.53 -1.17
C LEU A 42 -1.79 4.66 -2.65
N TRP A 43 -0.88 4.32 -3.54
CA TRP A 43 -1.13 4.23 -4.98
C TRP A 43 -1.22 2.77 -5.40
N VAL A 44 -2.31 2.44 -6.10
CA VAL A 44 -2.46 1.20 -6.86
C VAL A 44 -2.22 1.54 -8.32
N ILE A 45 -1.19 0.96 -8.91
CA ILE A 45 -0.67 1.34 -10.23
C ILE A 45 -0.76 0.15 -11.16
N ALA A 46 -1.46 0.33 -12.30
CA ALA A 46 -1.52 -0.65 -13.37
C ALA A 46 -0.72 -0.17 -14.58
N ASN A 47 0.24 -0.97 -15.04
CA ASN A 47 0.97 -0.75 -16.28
C ASN A 47 0.12 -1.26 -17.45
N VAL A 48 -0.67 -0.38 -18.04
CA VAL A 48 -1.64 -0.75 -19.09
C VAL A 48 -0.99 -0.85 -20.46
N SER A 49 -0.10 0.07 -20.83
CA SER A 49 0.49 0.08 -22.16
C SER A 49 2.00 0.38 -22.20
N GLY A 50 2.66 0.45 -21.04
CA GLY A 50 4.11 0.63 -20.94
C GLY A 50 4.91 -0.62 -21.32
N PRO A 51 6.25 -0.54 -21.31
CA PRO A 51 7.11 -1.72 -21.44
C PRO A 51 6.76 -2.75 -20.35
N GLY A 52 6.52 -4.00 -20.76
CA GLY A 52 6.03 -5.06 -19.88
C GLY A 52 4.55 -4.95 -19.50
N GLY A 53 3.81 -3.95 -20.02
CA GLY A 53 2.39 -3.72 -19.73
C GLY A 53 1.46 -4.68 -20.45
N THR A 54 0.14 -4.46 -20.28
CA THR A 54 -0.92 -5.33 -20.83
C THR A 54 -1.18 -5.16 -22.32
N GLY A 55 -0.42 -4.31 -23.02
CA GLY A 55 -0.67 -4.00 -24.44
C GLY A 55 -1.92 -3.11 -24.66
N GLY A 56 -2.39 -2.42 -23.64
CA GLY A 56 -3.55 -1.53 -23.70
C GLY A 56 -4.88 -2.19 -23.40
N VAL A 57 -4.91 -3.48 -23.05
CA VAL A 57 -6.16 -4.18 -22.71
C VAL A 57 -6.58 -4.04 -21.25
N GLY A 58 -5.67 -3.60 -20.39
CA GLY A 58 -5.96 -3.33 -18.97
C GLY A 58 -5.99 -4.55 -18.07
N ILE A 59 -6.35 -4.32 -16.82
CA ILE A 59 -6.49 -5.34 -15.77
C ILE A 59 -7.89 -5.25 -15.20
N ASN A 60 -8.62 -6.37 -15.19
CA ASN A 60 -9.97 -6.44 -14.66
C ASN A 60 -9.99 -6.75 -13.16
N ASP A 61 -11.01 -6.23 -12.48
CA ASP A 61 -11.38 -6.55 -11.10
C ASP A 61 -10.16 -6.56 -10.17
N VAL A 62 -9.35 -5.50 -10.26
CA VAL A 62 -8.18 -5.33 -9.38
C VAL A 62 -8.66 -5.27 -7.94
N ARG A 63 -7.99 -6.01 -7.08
CA ARG A 63 -8.26 -6.10 -5.65
C ARG A 63 -7.03 -5.67 -4.87
N LEU A 64 -7.27 -5.15 -3.69
CA LEU A 64 -6.26 -4.82 -2.70
C LEU A 64 -6.53 -5.66 -1.46
N ALA A 65 -5.61 -6.52 -1.07
CA ALA A 65 -5.64 -7.20 0.22
C ALA A 65 -4.87 -6.38 1.25
N ALA A 66 -5.42 -6.27 2.44
CA ALA A 66 -4.75 -5.74 3.62
C ALA A 66 -4.64 -6.85 4.66
N ALA A 67 -3.41 -7.29 4.95
CA ALA A 67 -3.08 -8.32 5.92
C ALA A 67 -2.69 -7.69 7.26
N PHE A 68 -3.17 -8.26 8.37
CA PHE A 68 -2.91 -7.79 9.73
C PHE A 68 -2.96 -8.96 10.73
N LEU A 69 -2.45 -8.77 11.94
CA LEU A 69 -2.47 -9.82 12.96
C LEU A 69 -3.90 -10.08 13.46
N THR A 70 -4.32 -11.35 13.49
CA THR A 70 -5.64 -11.78 13.96
C THR A 70 -5.89 -11.43 15.44
N SER A 71 -4.81 -11.35 16.23
CA SER A 71 -4.88 -10.99 17.66
C SER A 71 -5.19 -9.51 17.91
N GLU A 72 -5.13 -8.68 16.86
CA GLU A 72 -5.38 -7.25 16.94
C GLU A 72 -6.79 -6.91 16.44
N SER A 73 -7.30 -5.78 16.88
CA SER A 73 -8.57 -5.24 16.39
C SER A 73 -8.39 -3.77 16.01
N GLY A 74 -8.89 -3.41 14.85
CA GLY A 74 -8.69 -2.06 14.34
C GLY A 74 -9.57 -1.77 13.13
N THR A 75 -9.28 -0.67 12.48
CA THR A 75 -9.93 -0.28 11.22
C THR A 75 -8.90 0.15 10.19
N ILE A 76 -9.19 -0.14 8.94
CA ILE A 76 -8.46 0.35 7.77
C ILE A 76 -9.49 1.05 6.90
N SER A 77 -9.34 2.34 6.70
CA SER A 77 -10.20 3.11 5.80
C SER A 77 -9.41 3.58 4.58
N LEU A 78 -10.04 3.50 3.42
CA LEU A 78 -9.51 3.98 2.16
C LEU A 78 -10.48 5.01 1.57
N THR A 79 -10.01 6.22 1.36
CA THR A 79 -10.76 7.29 0.70
C THR A 79 -10.12 7.61 -0.63
N ALA A 80 -10.89 7.55 -1.72
CA ALA A 80 -10.39 7.88 -3.04
C ALA A 80 -9.87 9.32 -3.09
N THR A 81 -8.70 9.49 -3.69
CA THR A 81 -8.03 10.79 -3.83
C THR A 81 -7.21 10.83 -5.13
N THR A 82 -6.42 11.87 -5.31
CA THR A 82 -5.50 12.03 -6.43
C THR A 82 -4.07 12.11 -5.92
N THR A 83 -3.09 11.82 -6.79
CA THR A 83 -1.69 11.96 -6.41
C THR A 83 -1.22 13.41 -6.52
N GLY A 84 -0.22 13.79 -5.73
CA GLY A 84 0.45 15.09 -5.84
C GLY A 84 1.72 15.05 -6.70
N LEU A 85 2.17 13.86 -7.12
CA LEU A 85 3.44 13.68 -7.84
C LEU A 85 3.28 13.52 -9.36
N VAL A 86 2.11 13.07 -9.83
CA VAL A 86 1.82 12.91 -11.26
C VAL A 86 0.82 13.96 -11.72
N THR A 87 0.97 14.43 -12.95
CA THR A 87 0.20 15.56 -13.49
C THR A 87 -1.21 15.18 -13.95
N ASP A 88 -1.39 13.93 -14.37
CA ASP A 88 -2.66 13.41 -14.89
C ASP A 88 -3.05 12.11 -14.19
N PRO A 89 -3.38 12.15 -12.89
CA PRO A 89 -3.80 10.96 -12.18
C PRO A 89 -5.24 10.58 -12.57
N SER A 90 -5.49 9.27 -12.69
CA SER A 90 -6.86 8.76 -12.81
C SER A 90 -7.69 9.18 -11.62
N THR A 91 -8.99 9.41 -11.84
CA THR A 91 -9.94 9.61 -10.74
C THR A 91 -10.41 8.22 -10.28
N PRO A 92 -9.99 7.74 -9.11
CA PRO A 92 -10.36 6.42 -8.64
C PRO A 92 -11.82 6.40 -8.19
N SER A 93 -12.45 5.23 -8.31
CA SER A 93 -13.68 4.94 -7.60
C SER A 93 -13.40 4.70 -6.13
N ALA A 94 -14.34 5.01 -5.26
CA ALA A 94 -14.25 4.63 -3.85
C ALA A 94 -14.16 3.09 -3.75
N PRO A 95 -13.14 2.55 -3.05
CA PRO A 95 -13.01 1.10 -2.92
C PRO A 95 -14.11 0.55 -2.01
N SER A 96 -14.66 -0.60 -2.35
CA SER A 96 -15.63 -1.30 -1.51
C SER A 96 -14.98 -2.47 -0.78
N VAL A 97 -15.32 -2.64 0.49
CA VAL A 97 -14.91 -3.82 1.27
C VAL A 97 -15.63 -5.05 0.71
N MET A 98 -14.87 -6.09 0.41
CA MET A 98 -15.42 -7.36 -0.04
C MET A 98 -15.80 -8.22 1.18
N VAL A 99 -17.10 -8.54 1.30
CA VAL A 99 -17.64 -9.28 2.46
C VAL A 99 -17.23 -10.77 2.37
N GLY A 100 -16.90 -11.36 3.52
CA GLY A 100 -16.68 -12.81 3.66
C GLY A 100 -15.29 -13.32 3.28
N LEU A 101 -14.32 -12.42 3.12
CA LEU A 101 -12.96 -12.77 2.77
C LEU A 101 -12.02 -12.50 3.95
N GLY A 102 -11.18 -13.49 4.27
CA GLY A 102 -10.11 -13.33 5.23
C GLY A 102 -10.32 -13.99 6.59
N ALA A 103 -10.43 -15.32 6.59
CA ALA A 103 -10.27 -16.09 7.82
C ALA A 103 -8.79 -16.15 8.22
N ASP A 104 -8.53 -16.37 9.53
CA ASP A 104 -7.17 -16.52 10.05
C ASP A 104 -6.34 -17.55 9.25
N GLY A 105 -5.18 -17.14 8.78
CA GLY A 105 -4.26 -17.95 7.99
C GLY A 105 -4.74 -18.28 6.58
N THR A 106 -5.92 -17.86 6.17
CA THR A 106 -6.47 -18.11 4.83
C THR A 106 -6.06 -16.99 3.88
N GLN A 107 -5.25 -17.34 2.87
CA GLN A 107 -4.82 -16.39 1.85
C GLN A 107 -5.97 -15.98 0.92
N PRO A 108 -5.96 -14.74 0.41
CA PRO A 108 -6.87 -14.32 -0.64
C PRO A 108 -6.77 -15.22 -1.88
N LEU A 109 -7.90 -15.48 -2.51
CA LEU A 109 -7.97 -16.17 -3.80
C LEU A 109 -7.86 -15.16 -4.92
N MET A 110 -6.93 -15.38 -5.83
CA MET A 110 -6.83 -14.67 -7.09
C MET A 110 -7.91 -15.14 -8.08
N SER A 111 -8.09 -14.45 -9.19
CA SER A 111 -9.17 -14.71 -10.15
C SER A 111 -9.10 -16.07 -10.84
N ASP A 112 -7.92 -16.68 -10.91
CA ASP A 112 -7.72 -18.04 -11.45
C ASP A 112 -7.92 -19.15 -10.41
N GLY A 113 -8.30 -18.78 -9.17
CA GLY A 113 -8.47 -19.71 -8.05
C GLY A 113 -7.16 -20.07 -7.34
N GLY A 114 -6.02 -19.54 -7.78
CA GLY A 114 -4.75 -19.67 -7.07
C GLY A 114 -4.73 -18.81 -5.81
N LEU A 115 -3.95 -19.21 -4.83
CA LEU A 115 -3.72 -18.42 -3.63
C LEU A 115 -2.76 -17.24 -3.93
N LEU A 116 -3.01 -16.09 -3.33
CA LEU A 116 -2.05 -15.00 -3.35
C LEU A 116 -0.74 -15.48 -2.70
N PRO A 117 0.43 -15.31 -3.35
CA PRO A 117 1.69 -15.80 -2.81
C PRO A 117 2.00 -15.23 -1.43
N THR A 118 2.52 -16.06 -0.54
CA THR A 118 2.87 -15.67 0.83
C THR A 118 4.15 -14.86 0.88
N HIS A 119 4.11 -13.74 1.58
CA HIS A 119 5.27 -12.93 1.92
C HIS A 119 4.92 -12.00 3.10
N GLY A 120 5.91 -11.40 3.75
CA GLY A 120 5.65 -10.51 4.89
C GLY A 120 4.94 -11.23 6.05
N ILE A 121 3.79 -10.71 6.46
CA ILE A 121 3.00 -11.16 7.63
C ILE A 121 1.95 -12.23 7.30
N TYR A 122 2.22 -13.11 6.39
CA TYR A 122 1.31 -14.18 5.99
C TYR A 122 1.44 -15.44 6.86
N GLY A 123 0.37 -16.21 6.94
CA GLY A 123 0.32 -17.49 7.62
C GLY A 123 -0.61 -17.50 8.83
N ALA A 124 -0.42 -18.47 9.71
CA ALA A 124 -1.21 -18.57 10.95
C ALA A 124 -1.07 -17.31 11.81
N GLY A 125 -2.18 -16.81 12.34
CA GLY A 125 -2.22 -15.56 13.10
C GLY A 125 -2.39 -14.32 12.24
N THR A 126 -2.62 -14.46 10.93
CA THR A 126 -2.86 -13.34 10.01
C THR A 126 -4.28 -13.40 9.45
N SER A 127 -4.97 -12.30 9.49
CA SER A 127 -6.28 -12.08 8.86
C SER A 127 -6.19 -11.04 7.75
N PHE A 128 -7.23 -11.00 6.91
CA PHE A 128 -7.25 -10.16 5.72
C PHE A 128 -8.54 -9.38 5.61
N THR A 129 -8.45 -8.15 5.14
CA THR A 129 -9.57 -7.43 4.53
C THR A 129 -9.25 -7.21 3.06
N GLN A 130 -10.21 -7.46 2.17
CA GLN A 130 -10.05 -7.22 0.74
C GLN A 130 -10.93 -6.06 0.31
N TYR A 131 -10.40 -5.25 -0.61
CA TYR A 131 -11.07 -4.10 -1.21
C TYR A 131 -11.14 -4.30 -2.72
N SER A 132 -12.31 -4.07 -3.31
CA SER A 132 -12.47 -4.00 -4.75
C SER A 132 -12.00 -2.63 -5.23
N ILE A 133 -10.96 -2.61 -6.04
CA ILE A 133 -10.45 -1.40 -6.71
C ILE A 133 -11.17 -1.19 -8.03
N GLY A 134 -11.62 -2.29 -8.66
CA GLY A 134 -12.31 -2.28 -9.94
C GLY A 134 -11.38 -2.46 -11.14
N ASN A 135 -11.86 -2.12 -12.32
CA ASN A 135 -11.10 -2.26 -13.56
C ASN A 135 -10.10 -1.12 -13.73
N MET A 136 -8.88 -1.46 -14.12
CA MET A 136 -7.83 -0.51 -14.45
C MET A 136 -7.52 -0.61 -15.95
N LEU A 137 -8.15 0.25 -16.74
CA LEU A 137 -8.17 0.21 -18.21
C LEU A 137 -7.63 1.48 -18.86
N SER A 138 -7.50 2.55 -18.09
CA SER A 138 -7.07 3.86 -18.59
C SER A 138 -5.55 3.92 -18.79
N THR A 139 -5.12 4.76 -19.72
CA THR A 139 -3.71 5.09 -19.95
C THR A 139 -3.42 6.56 -19.68
N ASP A 140 -4.22 7.21 -18.87
CA ASP A 140 -4.16 8.65 -18.59
C ASP A 140 -3.03 9.05 -17.62
N SER A 141 -2.44 8.08 -16.94
CA SER A 141 -1.38 8.32 -15.97
C SER A 141 0.00 7.94 -16.52
N PRO A 142 1.06 8.60 -16.07
CA PRO A 142 2.42 8.20 -16.39
C PRO A 142 2.79 6.91 -15.67
N ILE A 143 3.80 6.21 -16.20
CA ILE A 143 4.35 4.99 -15.60
C ILE A 143 5.82 5.18 -15.24
N ALA A 144 6.22 4.62 -14.11
CA ALA A 144 7.59 4.43 -13.69
C ALA A 144 7.74 3.06 -13.01
N ASP A 145 8.96 2.63 -12.79
CA ASP A 145 9.25 1.50 -11.90
C ASP A 145 9.28 2.03 -10.46
N PHE A 146 8.34 1.58 -9.64
CA PHE A 146 8.23 1.94 -8.22
C PHE A 146 8.90 0.91 -7.31
N GLY A 147 9.62 -0.07 -7.87
CA GLY A 147 10.31 -1.11 -7.14
C GLY A 147 11.77 -0.79 -6.89
N GLY A 148 12.10 -0.19 -5.78
CA GLY A 148 13.49 -0.07 -5.38
C GLY A 148 13.87 1.26 -4.73
N PRO A 149 15.14 1.36 -4.27
CA PRO A 149 15.60 2.49 -3.47
C PRO A 149 15.75 3.81 -4.26
N ILE A 150 15.68 3.76 -5.58
CA ILE A 150 15.82 4.93 -6.47
C ILE A 150 14.47 5.25 -7.07
N TYR A 151 13.61 5.85 -6.26
CA TYR A 151 12.30 6.31 -6.69
C TYR A 151 12.18 7.85 -6.53
N PRO A 152 11.47 8.53 -7.43
CA PRO A 152 10.95 8.03 -8.71
C PRO A 152 12.05 8.01 -9.79
N GLY A 153 12.02 6.95 -10.62
CA GLY A 153 12.73 6.95 -11.89
C GLY A 153 12.11 7.93 -12.91
N SER A 154 12.51 7.85 -14.16
CA SER A 154 11.90 8.66 -15.21
C SER A 154 10.48 8.18 -15.50
N PHE A 155 9.50 9.08 -15.41
CA PHE A 155 8.13 8.79 -15.81
C PHE A 155 7.97 8.77 -17.33
N THR A 156 7.22 7.80 -17.83
CA THR A 156 6.74 7.77 -19.22
C THR A 156 5.25 8.09 -19.23
N ALA A 157 4.87 9.16 -19.91
CA ALA A 157 3.49 9.66 -19.94
C ALA A 157 2.51 8.69 -20.62
N ASN A 158 1.24 8.73 -20.20
CA ASN A 158 0.09 8.10 -20.86
C ASN A 158 0.24 6.59 -21.08
N ARG A 159 0.62 5.85 -20.03
CA ARG A 159 0.88 4.41 -20.12
C ARG A 159 0.27 3.59 -19.00
N ALA A 160 -0.19 4.24 -17.95
CA ALA A 160 -0.71 3.58 -16.76
C ALA A 160 -2.04 4.17 -16.32
N GLN A 161 -2.69 3.45 -15.42
CA GLN A 161 -3.72 3.98 -14.54
C GLN A 161 -3.17 3.97 -13.11
N ILE A 162 -3.34 5.09 -12.40
CA ILE A 162 -2.99 5.21 -10.98
C ILE A 162 -4.24 5.55 -10.20
N ASN A 163 -4.66 4.65 -9.33
CA ASN A 163 -5.71 4.90 -8.36
C ASN A 163 -5.07 5.21 -7.00
N ALA A 164 -5.28 6.40 -6.48
CA ALA A 164 -4.73 6.85 -5.21
C ALA A 164 -5.79 6.86 -4.11
N TYR A 165 -5.39 6.45 -2.92
CA TYR A 165 -6.26 6.38 -1.74
C TYR A 165 -5.56 6.97 -0.53
N ASP A 166 -6.24 7.88 0.17
CA ASP A 166 -5.84 8.27 1.52
C ASP A 166 -6.26 7.16 2.47
N VAL A 167 -5.27 6.52 3.09
CA VAL A 167 -5.42 5.38 4.00
C VAL A 167 -5.25 5.84 5.43
N VAL A 168 -6.14 5.41 6.32
CA VAL A 168 -5.99 5.58 7.77
C VAL A 168 -6.09 4.21 8.43
N VAL A 169 -5.08 3.87 9.22
CA VAL A 169 -4.99 2.62 9.98
C VAL A 169 -5.07 2.95 11.47
N THR A 170 -5.97 2.28 12.18
CA THR A 170 -6.07 2.42 13.66
C THR A 170 -6.17 1.04 14.30
N GLY A 171 -5.56 0.88 15.47
CA GLY A 171 -5.65 -0.35 16.26
C GLY A 171 -4.80 -1.53 15.77
N TYR A 172 -4.13 -1.42 14.65
CA TYR A 172 -3.18 -2.41 14.15
C TYR A 172 -1.75 -1.89 14.30
N THR A 173 -0.83 -2.78 14.69
CA THR A 173 0.60 -2.48 14.79
C THR A 173 1.32 -2.64 13.46
N GLN A 174 0.76 -3.45 12.56
CA GLN A 174 1.28 -3.67 11.22
C GLN A 174 0.13 -3.99 10.26
N VAL A 175 0.19 -3.41 9.07
CA VAL A 175 -0.67 -3.76 7.94
C VAL A 175 0.19 -3.90 6.70
N HIS A 176 0.00 -4.98 5.95
CA HIS A 176 0.66 -5.23 4.68
C HIS A 176 -0.38 -5.22 3.56
N PHE A 177 -0.05 -4.59 2.44
CA PHE A 177 -0.95 -4.43 1.31
C PHE A 177 -0.41 -5.12 0.08
N ASP A 178 -1.29 -5.85 -0.62
CA ASP A 178 -1.05 -6.53 -1.89
C ASP A 178 -2.11 -6.16 -2.91
N ALA A 179 -1.69 -5.85 -4.14
CA ALA A 179 -2.60 -5.69 -5.26
C ALA A 179 -2.53 -6.91 -6.18
N PHE A 180 -3.66 -7.39 -6.64
CA PHE A 180 -3.73 -8.58 -7.49
C PHE A 180 -4.97 -8.56 -8.39
N ASN A 181 -4.91 -9.21 -9.50
CA ASN A 181 -5.91 -9.81 -10.35
C ASN A 181 -5.33 -10.16 -11.74
N HIS A 182 -6.16 -10.35 -12.77
CA HIS A 182 -5.71 -10.84 -14.06
C HIS A 182 -5.80 -9.81 -15.19
N VAL A 183 -4.94 -9.95 -16.18
CA VAL A 183 -5.00 -9.16 -17.41
C VAL A 183 -6.21 -9.60 -18.24
N VAL A 184 -6.91 -8.64 -18.87
CA VAL A 184 -8.06 -8.92 -19.74
C VAL A 184 -7.65 -9.87 -20.87
N GLY A 185 -8.39 -10.98 -20.99
CA GLY A 185 -8.14 -12.03 -21.99
C GLY A 185 -7.06 -13.05 -21.63
N GLU A 186 -6.37 -12.90 -20.50
CA GLU A 186 -5.46 -13.92 -19.96
C GLU A 186 -6.17 -14.79 -18.92
N THR A 187 -5.69 -16.03 -18.78
CA THR A 187 -6.23 -16.98 -17.79
C THR A 187 -5.48 -16.95 -16.47
N HIS A 188 -4.31 -16.33 -16.43
CA HIS A 188 -3.47 -16.29 -15.23
C HIS A 188 -3.60 -14.96 -14.48
N SER A 189 -3.71 -15.06 -13.17
CA SER A 189 -3.70 -13.91 -12.28
C SER A 189 -2.35 -13.21 -12.27
N LYS A 190 -2.38 -11.93 -11.97
CA LYS A 190 -1.21 -11.07 -11.76
C LYS A 190 -1.27 -10.52 -10.34
N PHE A 191 -0.13 -10.26 -9.77
CA PHE A 191 0.00 -9.59 -8.48
C PHE A 191 1.18 -8.62 -8.52
N ALA A 192 1.18 -7.67 -7.61
CA ALA A 192 2.33 -6.79 -7.42
C ALA A 192 3.52 -7.65 -6.95
N PRO A 193 4.69 -7.58 -7.62
CA PRO A 193 5.89 -8.27 -7.15
C PRO A 193 6.27 -7.81 -5.74
N PHE A 194 6.90 -8.65 -4.95
CA PHE A 194 7.28 -8.36 -3.56
C PHE A 194 8.11 -7.07 -3.39
N SER A 195 8.86 -6.67 -4.41
CA SER A 195 9.58 -5.40 -4.43
C SER A 195 8.70 -4.16 -4.68
N HIS A 196 7.39 -4.35 -4.90
CA HIS A 196 6.41 -3.30 -5.20
C HIS A 196 5.20 -3.35 -4.27
N ASP A 197 5.34 -4.03 -3.13
CA ASP A 197 4.34 -4.08 -2.08
C ASP A 197 4.43 -2.87 -1.17
N ALA A 198 3.41 -2.69 -0.34
CA ALA A 198 3.31 -1.58 0.58
C ALA A 198 2.94 -2.05 1.99
N GLY A 199 3.50 -1.43 3.00
CA GLY A 199 3.21 -1.74 4.39
C GLY A 199 3.18 -0.51 5.28
N GLY A 200 2.23 -0.50 6.21
CA GLY A 200 2.17 0.45 7.31
C GLY A 200 2.55 -0.25 8.62
N THR A 201 3.52 0.32 9.33
CA THR A 201 3.84 -0.04 10.71
C THR A 201 3.58 1.16 11.61
N PRO A 202 2.29 1.47 11.90
CA PRO A 202 1.94 2.63 12.69
C PRO A 202 2.70 2.64 14.00
N THR A 203 3.44 3.71 14.25
CA THR A 203 4.07 3.89 15.56
C THR A 203 2.94 4.19 16.55
N PRO A 204 2.80 3.44 17.65
CA PRO A 204 1.86 3.79 18.70
C PRO A 204 2.11 5.25 19.11
N GLU A 205 1.03 6.04 19.21
CA GLU A 205 1.18 7.43 19.66
C GLU A 205 2.00 7.43 20.94
N PRO A 206 3.09 8.23 21.02
CA PRO A 206 3.94 8.22 22.20
C PRO A 206 3.04 8.44 23.41
N GLY A 207 3.26 7.69 24.48
CA GLY A 207 2.55 7.86 25.75
C GLY A 207 2.64 9.30 26.32
N THR A 208 3.25 10.20 25.56
CA THR A 208 3.33 11.65 25.73
C THR A 208 1.95 12.27 25.90
N VAL A 209 0.93 11.83 25.13
CA VAL A 209 -0.46 12.33 25.29
C VAL A 209 -1.03 11.86 26.62
N LEU A 210 -0.78 10.60 26.99
CA LEU A 210 -1.20 10.05 28.30
C LEU A 210 -0.41 10.69 29.43
N LEU A 211 0.87 10.94 29.25
CA LEU A 211 1.75 11.60 30.22
C LEU A 211 1.37 13.07 30.38
N LEU A 212 1.08 13.79 29.28
CA LEU A 212 0.62 15.17 29.31
C LEU A 212 -0.75 15.26 29.99
N GLY A 213 -1.68 14.39 29.63
CA GLY A 213 -3.00 14.31 30.25
C GLY A 213 -2.90 14.02 31.74
N SER A 214 -2.11 13.04 32.16
CA SER A 214 -1.90 12.71 33.58
C SER A 214 -1.17 13.82 34.33
N GLY A 215 -0.22 14.50 33.69
CA GLY A 215 0.48 15.66 34.25
C GLY A 215 -0.46 16.85 34.51
N ILE A 216 -1.35 17.15 33.57
CA ILE A 216 -2.37 18.22 33.73
C ILE A 216 -3.35 17.85 34.86
N PHE A 217 -3.81 16.59 34.92
CA PHE A 217 -4.68 16.13 36.01
C PHE A 217 -4.02 16.19 37.38
N ALA A 218 -2.73 15.82 37.47
CA ALA A 218 -1.97 15.92 38.71
C ALA A 218 -1.78 17.38 39.16
N ALA A 219 -1.45 18.26 38.22
CA ALA A 219 -1.28 19.68 38.53
C ALA A 219 -2.60 20.37 38.96
N ALA A 220 -3.71 20.05 38.28
CA ALA A 220 -5.03 20.54 38.66
C ALA A 220 -5.43 20.04 40.06
N SER A 221 -5.22 18.75 40.36
CA SER A 221 -5.53 18.16 41.68
C SER A 221 -4.73 18.76 42.81
N ALA A 222 -3.44 19.10 42.57
CA ALA A 222 -2.58 19.79 43.54
C ALA A 222 -3.03 21.23 43.78
N GLY A 223 -3.49 21.91 42.75
CA GLY A 223 -4.03 23.29 42.84
C GLY A 223 -5.30 23.37 43.66
N PHE A 224 -6.21 22.40 43.51
CA PHE A 224 -7.46 22.32 44.32
C PHE A 224 -7.20 22.04 45.81
N ARG A 225 -6.21 21.22 46.14
CA ARG A 225 -5.85 20.93 47.53
C ARG A 225 -5.29 22.15 48.27
N ARG A 226 -4.49 22.98 47.58
CA ARG A 226 -3.92 24.22 48.18
C ARG A 226 -4.97 25.30 48.45
N ARG A 227 -6.08 25.33 47.70
CA ARG A 227 -7.18 26.30 47.93
C ARG A 227 -8.07 25.94 49.12
N LYS A 228 -8.08 24.69 49.59
CA LYS A 228 -8.92 24.22 50.67
C LYS A 228 -8.24 24.34 52.06
N SER A 229 -6.96 24.71 52.12
CA SER A 229 -6.15 24.83 53.32
C SER A 229 -5.84 26.27 53.72
N ARG A 230 -6.56 27.24 53.12
CA ARG A 230 -6.63 28.65 53.53
C ARG A 230 -8.11 29.01 53.89
#